data_ef389eb2d6bbd5a316e59ac49fc403d1
#
_entry.id   ef389eb2d6bbd5a316e59ac49fc403d1
#
_cell.length_a   1.000
_cell.length_b   1.000
_cell.length_c   1.000
_cell.angle_alpha   90.00
_cell.angle_beta   90.00
_cell.angle_gamma   90.00
#
_symmetry.space_group_name_H-M   'P 1'
#
loop_
_entity.id
_entity.type
_entity.pdbx_description
1 polymer ?
#
loop_
_entity_poly.entity_id
_entity_poly.type
_entity_poly.pdbx_seq_one_letter_code
_entity_poly.pdbx_strand_id
1 'polypeptide(L)'
;MAKVKTKAIFKSYNQQQALLLPPTLDELISANHLVRVVNQVVDEMDITPLIEQYQGGGTSSYHPRMLLKVLLYGYSVKVYTGRKIARALCQDINFMWLSGMSRPDFRTINGFRSSRAKEVIEDLFKELLLFLMREQYIRMENYFCDGSTFVADGNKHKMVWKKNALRYKEAAEKRCGQLFKEIDELNRQEDKQYGANDLEEKGEQSAITSEAISQQVKSLNQTIITATGKQQKRKAESLIKKLEKESDKINKYDRQIKTADNRSGFNKTDEDATAMLMKNKVEVLPAYNVLGGCEGQFITGVSVHQNTNDATCFAAHLEQVGVQQPKQVEKIIADSIFGTEQNYELLEKKNIGNLMKYPQYHSEQKKKNKENPFIRENFAYDNQSDTYTCPNNQQLILKSTSKQTHKKTGYESTIKIYQCTNCSNCPFYEQCCKSEKGNNRTISINEKLDRYKQQARQNLGTEEGEKLRKSRGTEIESCFGDVKHNMEFRRFHLRGVKKVKTEITIVAMAHNLRKVHLEKIKRLKNAA
;
A
#
# COMPACT_ATOMS: atom_id res chain seq x y z
N MET A 1 -10.57 38.79 62.63
CA MET A 1 -11.86 38.60 61.94
C MET A 1 -11.82 37.25 61.23
N ALA A 2 -12.61 36.28 61.67
CA ALA A 2 -12.70 34.95 61.06
C ALA A 2 -13.43 35.06 59.72
N LYS A 3 -12.80 34.59 58.60
CA LYS A 3 -13.45 34.51 57.31
C LYS A 3 -14.62 33.51 57.39
N VAL A 4 -15.85 34.01 57.30
CA VAL A 4 -17.05 33.18 57.14
C VAL A 4 -16.90 32.42 55.83
N LYS A 5 -16.72 31.09 55.91
CA LYS A 5 -16.79 30.20 54.74
C LYS A 5 -18.22 30.17 54.21
N THR A 6 -18.48 30.88 53.13
CA THR A 6 -19.75 30.75 52.40
C THR A 6 -19.91 29.30 51.94
N LYS A 7 -21.01 28.64 52.34
CA LYS A 7 -21.34 27.29 51.86
C LYS A 7 -21.60 27.35 50.35
N ALA A 8 -20.98 26.47 49.60
CA ALA A 8 -21.22 26.32 48.15
C ALA A 8 -22.71 25.92 47.93
N ILE A 9 -23.37 26.67 47.06
CA ILE A 9 -24.77 26.38 46.65
C ILE A 9 -24.69 25.61 45.32
N PHE A 10 -25.24 24.41 45.29
CA PHE A 10 -25.33 23.57 44.09
C PHE A 10 -26.65 23.79 43.39
N LYS A 11 -26.63 23.77 42.05
CA LYS A 11 -27.87 23.74 41.25
C LYS A 11 -28.59 22.42 41.50
N SER A 12 -29.93 22.49 41.69
CA SER A 12 -30.75 21.28 41.75
C SER A 12 -30.70 20.54 40.42
N TYR A 13 -30.71 19.22 40.45
CA TYR A 13 -30.89 18.37 39.27
C TYR A 13 -31.90 17.23 39.59
N ASN A 14 -32.72 16.93 38.64
CA ASN A 14 -33.68 15.82 38.73
C ASN A 14 -33.56 14.95 37.47
N GLN A 15 -33.10 13.72 37.63
CA GLN A 15 -32.96 12.76 36.52
C GLN A 15 -34.32 12.25 35.98
N GLN A 16 -35.41 12.42 36.75
CA GLN A 16 -36.76 11.99 36.41
C GLN A 16 -37.65 13.17 35.99
N GLN A 17 -37.06 14.31 35.69
CA GLN A 17 -37.82 15.48 35.27
C GLN A 17 -38.53 15.19 33.94
N ALA A 18 -39.85 15.22 33.96
CA ALA A 18 -40.67 15.13 32.78
C ALA A 18 -40.80 16.52 32.11
N LEU A 19 -40.67 16.55 30.79
CA LEU A 19 -40.90 17.73 29.98
C LEU A 19 -42.35 17.65 29.45
N LEU A 20 -43.07 18.76 29.47
CA LEU A 20 -44.45 18.85 28.98
C LEU A 20 -44.52 18.59 27.47
N LEU A 21 -43.55 19.11 26.73
CA LEU A 21 -43.29 18.84 25.30
C LEU A 21 -41.85 18.39 25.17
N PRO A 22 -41.58 17.14 24.82
CA PRO A 22 -40.19 16.69 24.58
C PRO A 22 -39.61 17.42 23.37
N PRO A 23 -38.34 17.92 23.44
CA PRO A 23 -37.71 18.56 22.32
C PRO A 23 -37.52 17.58 21.16
N THR A 24 -37.55 18.08 19.94
CA THR A 24 -37.18 17.29 18.77
C THR A 24 -35.68 16.93 18.82
N LEU A 25 -35.28 15.85 18.17
CA LEU A 25 -33.84 15.51 18.09
C LEU A 25 -33.04 16.64 17.48
N ASP A 26 -33.60 17.40 16.55
CA ASP A 26 -32.94 18.52 15.88
C ASP A 26 -32.62 19.67 16.86
N GLU A 27 -33.52 20.01 17.77
CA GLU A 27 -33.32 21.06 18.79
C GLU A 27 -32.23 20.70 19.80
N LEU A 28 -31.98 19.40 20.03
CA LEU A 28 -30.96 18.92 20.95
C LEU A 28 -29.55 18.94 20.38
N ILE A 29 -29.40 19.18 19.06
CA ILE A 29 -28.11 19.21 18.35
C ILE A 29 -27.75 20.66 18.03
N SER A 30 -26.60 21.11 18.49
CA SER A 30 -26.13 22.47 18.21
C SER A 30 -26.06 22.76 16.70
N ALA A 31 -26.35 24.01 16.32
CA ALA A 31 -26.40 24.45 14.92
C ALA A 31 -25.05 24.20 14.20
N ASN A 32 -23.93 24.33 14.92
CA ASN A 32 -22.57 24.18 14.38
C ASN A 32 -21.98 22.78 14.63
N HIS A 33 -22.81 21.75 14.86
CA HIS A 33 -22.28 20.42 15.11
C HIS A 33 -21.84 19.71 13.82
N LEU A 34 -20.75 18.90 13.89
CA LEU A 34 -20.22 18.14 12.76
C LEU A 34 -21.28 17.27 12.05
N VAL A 35 -22.23 16.72 12.79
CA VAL A 35 -23.30 15.87 12.24
C VAL A 35 -24.14 16.60 11.18
N ARG A 36 -24.35 17.92 11.34
CA ARG A 36 -25.08 18.74 10.38
C ARG A 36 -24.31 18.92 9.08
N VAL A 37 -22.98 19.06 9.18
CA VAL A 37 -22.10 19.10 7.99
C VAL A 37 -22.16 17.78 7.23
N VAL A 38 -22.07 16.65 7.94
CA VAL A 38 -22.19 15.32 7.31
C VAL A 38 -23.56 15.16 6.63
N ASN A 39 -24.64 15.55 7.31
CA ASN A 39 -25.99 15.50 6.75
C ASN A 39 -26.09 16.31 5.47
N GLN A 40 -25.71 17.60 5.53
CA GLN A 40 -25.79 18.51 4.40
C GLN A 40 -24.99 17.98 3.20
N VAL A 41 -23.73 17.66 3.40
CA VAL A 41 -22.85 17.24 2.29
C VAL A 41 -23.38 15.97 1.62
N VAL A 42 -23.80 14.96 2.40
CA VAL A 42 -24.33 13.72 1.82
C VAL A 42 -25.69 13.91 1.16
N ASP A 43 -26.49 14.90 1.58
CA ASP A 43 -27.76 15.25 0.91
C ASP A 43 -27.52 15.89 -0.46
N GLU A 44 -26.44 16.65 -0.61
CA GLU A 44 -26.06 17.31 -1.85
C GLU A 44 -25.30 16.39 -2.84
N MET A 45 -24.79 15.24 -2.39
CA MET A 45 -24.10 14.27 -3.25
C MET A 45 -25.09 13.50 -4.14
N ASP A 46 -24.71 13.25 -5.39
CA ASP A 46 -25.38 12.24 -6.20
C ASP A 46 -24.99 10.85 -5.72
N ILE A 47 -25.98 10.11 -5.24
CA ILE A 47 -25.82 8.73 -4.79
C ILE A 47 -26.56 7.73 -5.71
N THR A 48 -26.91 8.14 -6.92
CA THR A 48 -27.60 7.27 -7.89
C THR A 48 -26.85 5.94 -8.10
N PRO A 49 -25.51 5.92 -8.29
CA PRO A 49 -24.77 4.66 -8.43
C PRO A 49 -24.91 3.74 -7.21
N LEU A 50 -25.07 4.30 -6.01
CA LEU A 50 -25.29 3.52 -4.78
C LEU A 50 -26.71 2.98 -4.70
N ILE A 51 -27.72 3.74 -5.15
CA ILE A 51 -29.11 3.30 -5.19
C ILE A 51 -29.29 2.15 -6.17
N GLU A 52 -28.63 2.18 -7.31
CA GLU A 52 -28.64 1.15 -8.34
C GLU A 52 -28.07 -0.21 -7.87
N GLN A 53 -27.28 -0.22 -6.78
CA GLN A 53 -26.84 -1.47 -6.14
C GLN A 53 -27.98 -2.22 -5.41
N TYR A 54 -29.18 -1.63 -5.33
CA TYR A 54 -30.34 -2.25 -4.69
C TYR A 54 -31.28 -2.81 -5.75
N GLN A 55 -31.33 -4.12 -5.83
CA GLN A 55 -32.32 -4.83 -6.66
C GLN A 55 -33.64 -4.86 -5.88
N GLY A 56 -34.76 -4.51 -6.54
CA GLY A 56 -36.07 -4.57 -5.94
C GLY A 56 -36.49 -6.01 -5.58
N GLY A 57 -37.44 -6.16 -4.70
CA GLY A 57 -37.97 -7.43 -4.20
C GLY A 57 -37.52 -7.77 -2.78
N GLY A 58 -38.32 -8.51 -2.04
CA GLY A 58 -38.04 -8.90 -0.65
C GLY A 58 -38.45 -7.85 0.39
N THR A 59 -37.94 -7.95 1.61
CA THR A 59 -38.18 -7.02 2.72
C THR A 59 -37.62 -5.64 2.46
N SER A 60 -38.29 -4.59 2.98
CA SER A 60 -37.81 -3.18 2.88
C SER A 60 -36.40 -3.00 3.38
N SER A 61 -35.55 -2.45 2.55
CA SER A 61 -34.16 -2.13 2.89
C SER A 61 -34.06 -0.75 3.53
N TYR A 62 -33.07 -0.56 4.42
CA TYR A 62 -32.72 0.77 4.90
C TYR A 62 -32.24 1.65 3.74
N HIS A 63 -32.62 2.93 3.76
CA HIS A 63 -32.24 3.86 2.69
C HIS A 63 -30.72 4.02 2.60
N PRO A 64 -30.10 3.87 1.42
CA PRO A 64 -28.64 3.91 1.28
C PRO A 64 -28.01 5.25 1.68
N ARG A 65 -28.70 6.39 1.43
CA ARG A 65 -28.24 7.72 1.87
C ARG A 65 -28.12 7.80 3.39
N MET A 66 -29.09 7.26 4.12
CA MET A 66 -29.04 7.20 5.58
C MET A 66 -27.87 6.36 6.08
N LEU A 67 -27.66 5.16 5.49
CA LEU A 67 -26.54 4.30 5.85
C LEU A 67 -25.19 4.96 5.56
N LEU A 68 -25.08 5.71 4.44
CA LEU A 68 -23.87 6.47 4.10
C LEU A 68 -23.62 7.60 5.12
N LYS A 69 -24.63 8.38 5.49
CA LYS A 69 -24.52 9.42 6.54
C LYS A 69 -24.02 8.85 7.85
N VAL A 70 -24.65 7.77 8.32
CA VAL A 70 -24.30 7.08 9.58
C VAL A 70 -22.88 6.54 9.53
N LEU A 71 -22.46 5.98 8.40
CA LEU A 71 -21.12 5.43 8.22
C LEU A 71 -20.05 6.54 8.24
N LEU A 72 -20.23 7.60 7.44
CA LEU A 72 -19.29 8.71 7.36
C LEU A 72 -19.18 9.47 8.69
N TYR A 73 -20.32 9.71 9.34
CA TYR A 73 -20.31 10.33 10.67
C TYR A 73 -19.58 9.45 11.69
N GLY A 74 -19.86 8.13 11.70
CA GLY A 74 -19.18 7.18 12.57
C GLY A 74 -17.65 7.27 12.43
N TYR A 75 -17.14 7.25 11.20
CA TYR A 75 -15.71 7.40 10.94
C TYR A 75 -15.19 8.78 11.36
N SER A 76 -15.98 9.83 11.21
CA SER A 76 -15.59 11.19 11.62
C SER A 76 -15.45 11.34 13.15
N VAL A 77 -16.18 10.53 13.93
CA VAL A 77 -16.15 10.54 15.41
C VAL A 77 -15.48 9.30 16.02
N LYS A 78 -14.59 8.63 15.27
CA LYS A 78 -13.77 7.48 15.70
C LYS A 78 -14.58 6.21 16.02
N VAL A 79 -15.76 6.06 15.49
CA VAL A 79 -16.62 4.87 15.64
C VAL A 79 -16.53 4.00 14.40
N TYR A 80 -15.52 3.13 14.31
CA TYR A 80 -15.12 2.40 13.09
C TYR A 80 -15.81 1.05 12.89
N THR A 81 -16.28 0.40 13.97
CA THR A 81 -16.83 -0.96 13.86
C THR A 81 -18.35 -0.94 13.75
N GLY A 82 -18.92 -1.79 12.90
CA GLY A 82 -20.38 -1.89 12.74
C GLY A 82 -21.11 -2.15 14.05
N ARG A 83 -20.52 -2.94 14.99
CA ARG A 83 -21.12 -3.15 16.33
C ARG A 83 -21.17 -1.88 17.16
N LYS A 84 -20.11 -1.04 17.12
CA LYS A 84 -20.11 0.25 17.83
C LYS A 84 -21.09 1.22 17.19
N ILE A 85 -21.17 1.27 15.85
CA ILE A 85 -22.14 2.10 15.14
C ILE A 85 -23.57 1.68 15.48
N ALA A 86 -23.89 0.37 15.44
CA ALA A 86 -25.21 -0.14 15.81
C ALA A 86 -25.59 0.20 17.27
N ARG A 87 -24.62 0.19 18.18
CA ARG A 87 -24.85 0.64 19.57
C ARG A 87 -25.08 2.15 19.63
N ALA A 88 -24.28 2.95 18.91
CA ALA A 88 -24.44 4.40 18.87
C ALA A 88 -25.80 4.83 18.32
N LEU A 89 -26.35 4.11 17.34
CA LEU A 89 -27.73 4.33 16.84
C LEU A 89 -28.81 4.18 17.91
N CYS A 90 -28.52 3.55 19.04
CA CYS A 90 -29.43 3.38 20.17
C CYS A 90 -29.13 4.31 21.34
N GLN A 91 -27.95 4.95 21.40
CA GLN A 91 -27.46 5.62 22.59
C GLN A 91 -26.98 7.06 22.35
N ASP A 92 -26.67 7.43 21.10
CA ASP A 92 -26.14 8.74 20.73
C ASP A 92 -27.15 9.50 19.88
N ILE A 93 -27.53 10.69 20.35
CA ILE A 93 -28.53 11.52 19.74
C ILE A 93 -28.21 11.92 18.29
N ASN A 94 -26.94 12.13 17.98
CA ASN A 94 -26.49 12.50 16.62
C ASN A 94 -26.71 11.34 15.63
N PHE A 95 -26.42 10.10 16.06
CA PHE A 95 -26.69 8.90 15.26
C PHE A 95 -28.20 8.65 15.11
N MET A 96 -28.99 8.86 16.18
CA MET A 96 -30.46 8.74 16.15
C MET A 96 -31.05 9.76 15.16
N TRP A 97 -30.60 10.99 15.19
CA TRP A 97 -31.01 12.04 14.26
C TRP A 97 -30.69 11.70 12.80
N LEU A 98 -29.45 11.32 12.49
CA LEU A 98 -29.03 10.93 11.13
C LEU A 98 -29.83 9.76 10.57
N SER A 99 -30.20 8.81 11.44
CA SER A 99 -30.94 7.61 11.05
C SER A 99 -32.45 7.76 11.04
N GLY A 100 -32.96 8.93 11.47
CA GLY A 100 -34.40 9.11 11.70
C GLY A 100 -34.96 8.03 12.65
N MET A 101 -34.26 7.75 13.76
CA MET A 101 -34.55 6.70 14.74
C MET A 101 -34.51 5.26 14.20
N SER A 102 -34.06 5.05 12.96
CA SER A 102 -33.85 3.72 12.41
C SER A 102 -32.62 3.05 13.06
N ARG A 103 -32.72 1.74 13.32
CA ARG A 103 -31.68 0.99 14.05
C ARG A 103 -31.20 -0.22 13.26
N PRO A 104 -30.48 -0.02 12.15
CA PRO A 104 -29.86 -1.13 11.42
C PRO A 104 -28.88 -1.88 12.32
N ASP A 105 -28.89 -3.19 12.24
CA ASP A 105 -27.97 -4.05 12.98
C ASP A 105 -26.56 -3.96 12.40
N PHE A 106 -25.58 -4.48 13.15
CA PHE A 106 -24.17 -4.45 12.73
C PHE A 106 -23.89 -5.25 11.44
N ARG A 107 -24.71 -6.26 11.10
CA ARG A 107 -24.57 -7.06 9.87
C ARG A 107 -24.97 -6.23 8.67
N THR A 108 -26.07 -5.49 8.78
CA THR A 108 -26.54 -4.53 7.75
C THR A 108 -25.47 -3.46 7.49
N ILE A 109 -24.91 -2.85 8.54
CA ILE A 109 -23.86 -1.83 8.41
C ILE A 109 -22.59 -2.41 7.76
N ASN A 110 -22.15 -3.58 8.21
CA ASN A 110 -20.99 -4.25 7.64
C ASN A 110 -21.23 -4.71 6.20
N GLY A 111 -22.42 -5.26 5.89
CA GLY A 111 -22.80 -5.63 4.54
C GLY A 111 -22.85 -4.42 3.60
N PHE A 112 -23.42 -3.30 4.05
CA PHE A 112 -23.41 -2.05 3.29
C PHE A 112 -21.98 -1.61 2.95
N ARG A 113 -21.10 -1.50 3.96
CA ARG A 113 -19.70 -1.07 3.78
C ARG A 113 -18.88 -2.00 2.91
N SER A 114 -19.00 -3.34 3.12
CA SER A 114 -18.10 -4.33 2.50
C SER A 114 -18.59 -4.85 1.14
N SER A 115 -19.83 -4.57 0.75
CA SER A 115 -20.37 -4.98 -0.55
C SER A 115 -20.86 -3.78 -1.36
N ARG A 116 -21.99 -3.15 -1.01
CA ARG A 116 -22.64 -2.12 -1.83
C ARG A 116 -21.80 -0.85 -1.98
N ALA A 117 -21.35 -0.26 -0.87
CA ALA A 117 -20.50 0.92 -0.92
C ALA A 117 -19.14 0.63 -1.59
N LYS A 118 -18.62 -0.59 -1.45
CA LYS A 118 -17.35 -1.00 -2.07
C LYS A 118 -17.35 -0.85 -3.59
N GLU A 119 -18.45 -1.13 -4.25
CA GLU A 119 -18.50 -1.11 -5.72
C GLU A 119 -18.55 0.33 -6.28
N VAL A 120 -19.03 1.28 -5.50
CA VAL A 120 -19.23 2.68 -5.93
C VAL A 120 -18.46 3.70 -5.08
N ILE A 121 -17.50 3.24 -4.29
CA ILE A 121 -16.80 4.13 -3.34
C ILE A 121 -16.01 5.24 -4.03
N GLU A 122 -15.50 4.99 -5.21
CA GLU A 122 -14.75 5.98 -6.00
C GLU A 122 -15.67 7.07 -6.54
N ASP A 123 -16.87 6.71 -7.00
CA ASP A 123 -17.88 7.66 -7.44
C ASP A 123 -18.34 8.53 -6.27
N LEU A 124 -18.63 7.93 -5.11
CA LEU A 124 -18.99 8.68 -3.90
C LEU A 124 -17.89 9.63 -3.45
N PHE A 125 -16.63 9.22 -3.57
CA PHE A 125 -15.49 10.08 -3.24
C PHE A 125 -15.36 11.24 -4.24
N LYS A 126 -15.55 10.97 -5.53
CA LYS A 126 -15.57 11.98 -6.59
C LYS A 126 -16.68 13.02 -6.35
N GLU A 127 -17.87 12.59 -5.97
CA GLU A 127 -18.96 13.50 -5.62
C GLU A 127 -18.60 14.42 -4.45
N LEU A 128 -17.94 13.89 -3.41
CA LEU A 128 -17.43 14.72 -2.33
C LEU A 128 -16.39 15.74 -2.82
N LEU A 129 -15.48 15.34 -3.72
CA LEU A 129 -14.51 16.28 -4.29
C LEU A 129 -15.18 17.36 -5.15
N LEU A 130 -16.22 17.02 -5.90
CA LEU A 130 -17.04 18.01 -6.64
C LEU A 130 -17.71 19.01 -5.69
N PHE A 131 -18.25 18.54 -4.56
CA PHE A 131 -18.75 19.42 -3.51
C PHE A 131 -17.65 20.35 -2.99
N LEU A 132 -16.47 19.84 -2.66
CA LEU A 132 -15.36 20.64 -2.14
C LEU A 132 -14.87 21.69 -3.16
N MET A 133 -14.89 21.38 -4.46
CA MET A 133 -14.55 22.32 -5.53
C MET A 133 -15.61 23.42 -5.65
N ARG A 134 -16.90 23.06 -5.64
CA ARG A 134 -18.01 24.02 -5.72
C ARG A 134 -17.99 25.02 -4.56
N GLU A 135 -17.68 24.54 -3.36
CA GLU A 135 -17.56 25.34 -2.14
C GLU A 135 -16.19 26.04 -2.00
N GLN A 136 -15.33 25.96 -3.02
CA GLN A 136 -14.01 26.59 -3.08
C GLN A 136 -13.03 26.18 -1.96
N TYR A 137 -13.15 24.95 -1.44
CA TYR A 137 -12.19 24.40 -0.50
C TYR A 137 -10.94 23.86 -1.20
N ILE A 138 -11.08 23.36 -2.43
CA ILE A 138 -10.00 22.85 -3.30
C ILE A 138 -10.17 23.35 -4.73
N ARG A 139 -9.07 23.37 -5.50
CA ARG A 139 -9.05 23.77 -6.92
C ARG A 139 -8.58 22.67 -7.85
N MET A 140 -7.97 21.62 -7.31
CA MET A 140 -7.30 20.53 -8.04
C MET A 140 -6.15 21.06 -8.91
N GLU A 141 -5.39 22.03 -8.40
CA GLU A 141 -4.19 22.58 -9.03
C GLU A 141 -2.95 21.84 -8.57
N ASN A 142 -2.80 21.67 -7.25
CA ASN A 142 -1.63 21.10 -6.62
C ASN A 142 -1.95 19.77 -5.94
N TYR A 143 -1.10 18.77 -6.17
CA TYR A 143 -1.24 17.45 -5.56
C TYR A 143 -0.02 17.12 -4.72
N PHE A 144 -0.14 17.28 -3.40
CA PHE A 144 0.91 16.94 -2.44
C PHE A 144 0.83 15.45 -2.14
N CYS A 145 1.76 14.66 -2.71
CA CYS A 145 1.75 13.20 -2.61
C CYS A 145 2.77 12.67 -1.59
N ASP A 146 2.34 11.71 -0.79
CA ASP A 146 3.20 10.96 0.14
C ASP A 146 2.65 9.56 0.42
N GLY A 147 3.50 8.68 1.00
CA GLY A 147 3.14 7.34 1.42
C GLY A 147 3.09 7.16 2.93
N SER A 148 2.17 6.33 3.40
CA SER A 148 2.07 5.98 4.80
C SER A 148 1.63 4.54 5.02
N THR A 149 2.33 3.83 5.92
CA THR A 149 2.00 2.44 6.26
C THR A 149 0.88 2.38 7.29
N PHE A 150 -0.14 1.55 7.03
CA PHE A 150 -1.23 1.24 7.96
C PHE A 150 -1.27 -0.24 8.27
N VAL A 151 -1.45 -0.58 9.55
CA VAL A 151 -1.50 -1.97 10.01
C VAL A 151 -2.75 -2.66 9.47
N ALA A 152 -2.61 -3.87 8.94
CA ALA A 152 -3.73 -4.70 8.49
C ALA A 152 -4.46 -5.38 9.68
N ASP A 153 -5.70 -5.82 9.43
CA ASP A 153 -6.40 -6.67 10.40
C ASP A 153 -5.88 -8.12 10.34
N GLY A 154 -4.62 -8.30 10.74
CA GLY A 154 -3.89 -9.54 10.72
C GLY A 154 -3.24 -9.87 12.06
N ASN A 155 -3.09 -11.17 12.36
CA ASN A 155 -2.33 -11.62 13.53
C ASN A 155 -0.83 -11.59 13.19
N LYS A 156 -0.04 -10.78 13.91
CA LYS A 156 1.40 -10.61 13.66
C LYS A 156 2.20 -11.92 13.69
N HIS A 157 1.75 -12.91 14.45
CA HIS A 157 2.42 -14.21 14.56
C HIS A 157 2.06 -15.19 13.43
N LYS A 158 1.10 -14.87 12.56
CA LYS A 158 0.67 -15.70 11.43
C LYS A 158 1.27 -15.29 10.10
N MET A 159 2.52 -14.79 10.10
CA MET A 159 3.24 -14.44 8.88
C MET A 159 3.79 -15.69 8.18
N VAL A 160 3.66 -15.73 6.86
CA VAL A 160 4.28 -16.71 5.96
C VAL A 160 5.32 -16.00 5.11
N TRP A 161 6.58 -16.43 5.24
CA TRP A 161 7.69 -15.87 4.48
C TRP A 161 7.97 -16.71 3.23
N LYS A 162 7.99 -16.08 2.06
CA LYS A 162 8.23 -16.74 0.77
C LYS A 162 9.54 -17.54 0.79
N LYS A 163 10.63 -16.95 1.33
CA LYS A 163 11.93 -17.62 1.46
C LYS A 163 11.85 -18.93 2.26
N ASN A 164 11.07 -18.95 3.33
CA ASN A 164 10.89 -20.16 4.13
C ASN A 164 10.04 -21.20 3.39
N ALA A 165 8.97 -20.76 2.69
CA ALA A 165 8.14 -21.66 1.89
C ALA A 165 8.95 -22.33 0.77
N LEU A 166 9.81 -21.58 0.06
CA LEU A 166 10.73 -22.13 -0.94
C LEU A 166 11.69 -23.15 -0.34
N ARG A 167 12.36 -22.82 0.77
CA ARG A 167 13.29 -23.74 1.46
C ARG A 167 12.60 -25.03 1.93
N TYR A 168 11.39 -24.91 2.47
CA TYR A 168 10.64 -26.08 2.94
C TYR A 168 10.09 -26.92 1.79
N LYS A 169 9.73 -26.29 0.66
CA LYS A 169 9.35 -27.00 -0.56
C LYS A 169 10.54 -27.83 -1.08
N GLU A 170 11.69 -27.19 -1.27
CA GLU A 170 12.93 -27.88 -1.69
C GLU A 170 13.30 -29.06 -0.79
N ALA A 171 13.16 -28.90 0.54
CA ALA A 171 13.40 -29.96 1.47
C ALA A 171 12.36 -31.10 1.36
N ALA A 172 11.10 -30.81 1.02
CA ALA A 172 10.08 -31.82 0.78
C ALA A 172 10.33 -32.55 -0.54
N GLU A 173 10.71 -31.85 -1.59
CA GLU A 173 11.09 -32.42 -2.89
C GLU A 173 12.29 -33.36 -2.75
N LYS A 174 13.32 -32.98 -2.01
CA LYS A 174 14.48 -33.86 -1.71
C LYS A 174 14.06 -35.15 -0.99
N ARG A 175 13.11 -35.06 -0.03
CA ARG A 175 12.58 -36.27 0.64
C ARG A 175 11.74 -37.14 -0.30
N CYS A 176 10.95 -36.54 -1.21
CA CYS A 176 10.27 -37.31 -2.26
C CYS A 176 11.25 -38.04 -3.15
N GLY A 177 12.35 -37.39 -3.57
CA GLY A 177 13.40 -38.03 -4.35
C GLY A 177 14.08 -39.22 -3.64
N GLN A 178 14.25 -39.13 -2.32
CA GLN A 178 14.73 -40.26 -1.51
C GLN A 178 13.70 -41.40 -1.47
N LEU A 179 12.41 -41.07 -1.30
CA LEU A 179 11.34 -42.07 -1.31
C LEU A 179 11.21 -42.74 -2.71
N PHE A 180 11.43 -42.03 -3.80
CA PHE A 180 11.45 -42.62 -5.14
C PHE A 180 12.59 -43.64 -5.29
N LYS A 181 13.79 -43.30 -4.79
CA LYS A 181 14.91 -44.26 -4.77
C LYS A 181 14.60 -45.52 -3.93
N GLU A 182 13.91 -45.35 -2.80
CA GLU A 182 13.47 -46.48 -1.97
C GLU A 182 12.44 -47.36 -2.73
N ILE A 183 11.58 -46.78 -3.53
CA ILE A 183 10.59 -47.48 -4.35
C ILE A 183 11.27 -48.23 -5.49
N ASP A 184 12.19 -47.55 -6.21
CA ASP A 184 12.96 -48.18 -7.29
C ASP A 184 13.76 -49.39 -6.81
N GLU A 185 14.33 -49.31 -5.59
CA GLU A 185 15.04 -50.42 -4.99
C GLU A 185 14.09 -51.58 -4.63
N LEU A 186 12.88 -51.28 -4.15
CA LEU A 186 11.85 -52.31 -3.92
C LEU A 186 11.43 -52.97 -5.22
N ASN A 187 11.19 -52.22 -6.27
CA ASN A 187 10.83 -52.75 -7.58
C ASN A 187 11.96 -53.64 -8.14
N ARG A 188 13.22 -53.23 -8.03
CA ARG A 188 14.38 -54.07 -8.44
C ARG A 188 14.49 -55.38 -7.65
N GLN A 189 14.14 -55.38 -6.38
CA GLN A 189 14.12 -56.60 -5.55
C GLN A 189 12.98 -57.54 -5.97
N GLU A 190 11.81 -56.98 -6.35
CA GLU A 190 10.69 -57.75 -6.91
C GLU A 190 11.00 -58.33 -8.30
N ASP A 191 11.61 -57.56 -9.21
CA ASP A 191 12.01 -58.02 -10.53
C ASP A 191 13.03 -59.18 -10.46
N LYS A 192 13.96 -59.14 -9.52
CA LYS A 192 14.89 -60.25 -9.27
C LYS A 192 14.21 -61.50 -8.76
N GLN A 193 13.08 -61.37 -8.08
CA GLN A 193 12.38 -62.50 -7.42
C GLN A 193 11.28 -63.09 -8.30
N TYR A 194 10.68 -62.31 -9.22
CA TYR A 194 9.47 -62.71 -10.00
C TYR A 194 9.58 -62.53 -11.50
N GLY A 195 10.75 -62.07 -12.05
CA GLY A 195 10.97 -61.81 -13.48
C GLY A 195 10.47 -60.41 -13.89
N ALA A 196 11.20 -59.83 -14.87
CA ALA A 196 11.01 -58.43 -15.27
C ALA A 196 9.59 -58.12 -15.81
N ASN A 197 8.85 -57.38 -15.04
CA ASN A 197 7.72 -56.59 -15.53
C ASN A 197 8.25 -55.18 -15.83
N ASP A 198 8.07 -54.71 -17.06
CA ASP A 198 8.59 -53.47 -17.62
C ASP A 198 8.00 -52.24 -16.90
N LEU A 199 8.59 -51.87 -15.75
CA LEU A 199 8.25 -50.68 -15.00
C LEU A 199 9.32 -49.62 -15.25
N GLU A 200 8.89 -48.45 -15.81
CA GLU A 200 9.79 -47.34 -16.06
C GLU A 200 10.52 -46.89 -14.79
N GLU A 201 11.85 -47.05 -14.77
CA GLU A 201 12.72 -46.47 -13.73
C GLU A 201 12.73 -44.95 -13.83
N LYS A 202 12.15 -44.25 -12.87
CA LYS A 202 12.16 -42.78 -12.74
C LYS A 202 13.19 -42.29 -11.72
N GLY A 203 14.43 -42.82 -11.79
CA GLY A 203 15.55 -42.36 -11.00
C GLY A 203 16.26 -41.17 -11.62
N GLU A 204 16.65 -40.21 -10.82
CA GLU A 204 17.64 -39.12 -10.99
C GLU A 204 17.33 -37.88 -11.84
N GLN A 205 16.42 -37.87 -12.80
CA GLN A 205 16.28 -36.67 -13.71
C GLN A 205 14.86 -36.09 -13.84
N SER A 206 13.84 -36.60 -13.20
CA SER A 206 12.50 -36.01 -13.31
C SER A 206 12.24 -34.96 -12.24
N ALA A 207 11.73 -33.80 -12.66
CA ALA A 207 11.22 -32.80 -11.72
C ALA A 207 10.13 -33.43 -10.81
N ILE A 208 10.25 -33.25 -9.51
CA ILE A 208 9.28 -33.80 -8.55
C ILE A 208 8.04 -32.94 -8.58
N THR A 209 7.09 -33.29 -9.45
CA THR A 209 5.78 -32.64 -9.57
C THR A 209 4.70 -33.43 -8.85
N SER A 210 3.56 -32.79 -8.56
CA SER A 210 2.39 -33.47 -7.99
C SER A 210 1.91 -34.61 -8.87
N GLU A 211 2.04 -34.51 -10.20
CA GLU A 211 1.71 -35.55 -11.18
C GLU A 211 2.65 -36.74 -11.04
N ALA A 212 3.97 -36.51 -10.91
CA ALA A 212 4.96 -37.56 -10.73
C ALA A 212 4.72 -38.33 -9.43
N ILE A 213 4.41 -37.62 -8.32
CA ILE A 213 4.06 -38.26 -7.04
C ILE A 213 2.77 -39.09 -7.18
N SER A 214 1.76 -38.56 -7.85
CA SER A 214 0.48 -39.28 -8.09
C SER A 214 0.66 -40.55 -8.92
N GLN A 215 1.56 -40.53 -9.92
CA GLN A 215 1.90 -41.70 -10.72
C GLN A 215 2.59 -42.78 -9.87
N GLN A 216 3.54 -42.39 -9.00
CA GLN A 216 4.22 -43.31 -8.12
C GLN A 216 3.26 -43.93 -7.06
N VAL A 217 2.34 -43.16 -6.53
CA VAL A 217 1.28 -43.66 -5.64
C VAL A 217 0.39 -44.69 -6.35
N LYS A 218 0.02 -44.43 -7.63
CA LYS A 218 -0.74 -45.40 -8.43
C LYS A 218 0.04 -46.71 -8.68
N SER A 219 1.33 -46.60 -9.03
CA SER A 219 2.21 -47.75 -9.20
C SER A 219 2.29 -48.60 -7.91
N LEU A 220 2.56 -47.99 -6.76
CA LEU A 220 2.60 -48.68 -5.47
C LEU A 220 1.26 -49.32 -5.10
N ASN A 221 0.12 -48.72 -5.42
CA ASN A 221 -1.18 -49.31 -5.23
C ASN A 221 -1.37 -50.57 -6.07
N GLN A 222 -0.84 -50.61 -7.31
CA GLN A 222 -0.84 -51.83 -8.15
C GLN A 222 0.04 -52.90 -7.52
N THR A 223 1.23 -52.57 -7.02
CA THR A 223 2.11 -53.48 -6.29
C THR A 223 1.42 -54.09 -5.06
N ILE A 224 0.63 -53.29 -4.31
CA ILE A 224 -0.14 -53.81 -3.15
C ILE A 224 -1.16 -54.90 -3.57
N ILE A 225 -1.79 -54.71 -4.75
CA ILE A 225 -2.78 -55.65 -5.31
C ILE A 225 -2.10 -56.94 -5.73
N THR A 226 -0.95 -56.84 -6.38
CA THR A 226 -0.23 -57.99 -6.97
C THR A 226 0.66 -58.74 -5.98
N ALA A 227 1.16 -58.08 -4.94
CA ALA A 227 2.07 -58.67 -3.96
C ALA A 227 1.43 -59.78 -3.13
N THR A 228 2.10 -60.92 -3.03
CA THR A 228 1.68 -62.09 -2.21
C THR A 228 2.17 -62.02 -0.77
N GLY A 229 3.23 -61.23 -0.49
CA GLY A 229 3.87 -61.14 0.82
C GLY A 229 3.26 -60.06 1.74
N LYS A 230 2.85 -60.41 2.95
CA LYS A 230 2.30 -59.48 3.97
C LYS A 230 3.28 -58.33 4.33
N GLN A 231 4.59 -58.60 4.27
CA GLN A 231 5.63 -57.63 4.62
C GLN A 231 5.83 -56.60 3.51
N GLN A 232 5.73 -57.02 2.25
CA GLN A 232 5.80 -56.13 1.07
C GLN A 232 4.61 -55.16 1.04
N LYS A 233 3.39 -55.67 1.25
CA LYS A 233 2.18 -54.83 1.35
C LYS A 233 2.32 -53.74 2.40
N ARG A 234 2.82 -54.07 3.60
CA ARG A 234 3.05 -53.11 4.68
C ARG A 234 4.11 -52.07 4.34
N LYS A 235 5.18 -52.45 3.62
CA LYS A 235 6.21 -51.48 3.13
C LYS A 235 5.62 -50.52 2.10
N ALA A 236 4.92 -51.02 1.11
CA ALA A 236 4.27 -50.20 0.06
C ALA A 236 3.24 -49.21 0.67
N GLU A 237 2.37 -49.69 1.59
CA GLU A 237 1.43 -48.83 2.33
C GLU A 237 2.14 -47.72 3.13
N SER A 238 3.27 -48.03 3.74
CA SER A 238 4.08 -47.05 4.50
C SER A 238 4.67 -46.01 3.58
N LEU A 239 5.17 -46.39 2.39
CA LEU A 239 5.72 -45.46 1.40
C LEU A 239 4.64 -44.56 0.78
N ILE A 240 3.46 -45.11 0.49
CA ILE A 240 2.32 -44.31 0.02
C ILE A 240 1.98 -43.22 1.04
N LYS A 241 1.82 -43.57 2.33
CA LYS A 241 1.53 -42.60 3.39
C LYS A 241 2.61 -41.53 3.53
N LYS A 242 3.88 -41.88 3.34
CA LYS A 242 4.99 -40.91 3.37
C LYS A 242 4.94 -40.00 2.16
N LEU A 243 4.70 -40.52 0.96
CA LEU A 243 4.59 -39.76 -0.28
C LEU A 243 3.40 -38.77 -0.24
N GLU A 244 2.23 -39.24 0.15
CA GLU A 244 1.04 -38.41 0.32
C GLU A 244 1.30 -37.25 1.29
N LYS A 245 1.94 -37.53 2.43
CA LYS A 245 2.31 -36.49 3.40
C LYS A 245 3.29 -35.45 2.84
N GLU A 246 4.27 -35.85 2.05
CA GLU A 246 5.20 -34.90 1.42
C GLU A 246 4.52 -34.18 0.25
N SER A 247 3.65 -34.83 -0.52
CA SER A 247 2.81 -34.21 -1.55
C SER A 247 1.94 -33.08 -0.98
N ASP A 248 1.25 -33.34 0.12
CA ASP A 248 0.45 -32.32 0.81
C ASP A 248 1.29 -31.11 1.24
N LYS A 249 2.53 -31.36 1.69
CA LYS A 249 3.45 -30.28 2.05
C LYS A 249 3.87 -29.46 0.82
N ILE A 250 4.22 -30.12 -0.29
CA ILE A 250 4.60 -29.47 -1.54
C ILE A 250 3.43 -28.60 -2.02
N ASN A 251 2.22 -29.16 -2.12
CA ASN A 251 1.01 -28.44 -2.51
C ASN A 251 0.73 -27.23 -1.61
N LYS A 252 0.91 -27.39 -0.30
CA LYS A 252 0.78 -26.29 0.67
C LYS A 252 1.81 -25.19 0.40
N TYR A 253 3.08 -25.55 0.17
CA TYR A 253 4.13 -24.55 -0.06
C TYR A 253 3.97 -23.88 -1.43
N ASP A 254 3.53 -24.59 -2.46
CA ASP A 254 3.20 -24.03 -3.76
C ASP A 254 2.09 -22.99 -3.66
N ARG A 255 1.02 -23.29 -2.93
CA ARG A 255 -0.04 -22.33 -2.63
C ARG A 255 0.52 -21.09 -1.92
N GLN A 256 1.39 -21.30 -0.91
CA GLN A 256 1.99 -20.18 -0.17
C GLN A 256 2.90 -19.31 -1.05
N ILE A 257 3.69 -19.92 -1.93
CA ILE A 257 4.56 -19.22 -2.88
C ILE A 257 3.71 -18.42 -3.87
N LYS A 258 2.65 -19.04 -4.43
CA LYS A 258 1.71 -18.39 -5.34
C LYS A 258 0.99 -17.21 -4.67
N THR A 259 0.50 -17.39 -3.43
CA THR A 259 -0.15 -16.30 -2.67
C THR A 259 0.81 -15.17 -2.36
N ALA A 260 2.08 -15.46 -2.06
CA ALA A 260 3.09 -14.44 -1.82
C ALA A 260 3.44 -13.63 -3.09
N ASP A 261 3.38 -14.27 -4.26
CA ASP A 261 3.72 -13.68 -5.56
C ASP A 261 5.04 -12.89 -5.51
N ASN A 262 5.06 -11.61 -5.84
CA ASN A 262 6.22 -10.72 -5.80
C ASN A 262 6.57 -10.16 -4.41
N ARG A 263 5.79 -10.52 -3.37
CA ARG A 263 5.99 -10.07 -1.98
C ARG A 263 6.98 -10.98 -1.25
N SER A 264 7.64 -10.44 -0.24
CA SER A 264 8.53 -11.21 0.67
C SER A 264 7.77 -12.22 1.52
N GLY A 265 6.46 -11.99 1.73
CA GLY A 265 5.56 -12.85 2.49
C GLY A 265 4.18 -12.23 2.62
N PHE A 266 3.26 -12.98 3.25
CA PHE A 266 1.88 -12.57 3.48
C PHE A 266 1.40 -13.04 4.86
N ASN A 267 0.26 -12.52 5.30
CA ASN A 267 -0.35 -12.92 6.57
C ASN A 267 -1.48 -13.94 6.35
N LYS A 268 -1.53 -15.03 7.11
CA LYS A 268 -2.58 -16.06 6.96
C LYS A 268 -3.99 -15.57 7.29
N THR A 269 -4.12 -14.48 8.07
CA THR A 269 -5.43 -13.90 8.45
C THR A 269 -5.93 -12.93 7.40
N ASP A 270 -5.02 -12.20 6.76
CA ASP A 270 -5.26 -11.28 5.64
C ASP A 270 -4.18 -11.57 4.58
N GLU A 271 -4.52 -12.41 3.60
CA GLU A 271 -3.57 -12.90 2.60
C GLU A 271 -3.02 -11.78 1.69
N ASP A 272 -3.71 -10.67 1.61
CA ASP A 272 -3.26 -9.50 0.84
C ASP A 272 -2.29 -8.60 1.62
N ALA A 273 -2.25 -8.71 2.95
CA ALA A 273 -1.35 -7.90 3.77
C ALA A 273 0.11 -8.37 3.63
N THR A 274 1.02 -7.43 3.45
CA THR A 274 2.46 -7.68 3.33
C THR A 274 3.18 -7.38 4.65
N ALA A 275 4.26 -8.11 4.93
CA ALA A 275 5.14 -7.79 6.05
C ALA A 275 5.87 -6.47 5.80
N MET A 276 5.59 -5.44 6.57
CA MET A 276 6.18 -4.11 6.43
C MET A 276 6.87 -3.68 7.72
N LEU A 277 8.05 -3.08 7.59
CA LEU A 277 8.73 -2.45 8.71
C LEU A 277 8.00 -1.16 9.08
N MET A 278 7.61 -1.03 10.34
CA MET A 278 6.92 0.17 10.83
C MET A 278 7.87 1.36 10.96
N LYS A 279 7.33 2.58 11.02
CA LYS A 279 8.12 3.83 11.15
C LYS A 279 9.03 3.84 12.39
N ASN A 280 8.70 3.09 13.44
CA ASN A 280 9.56 2.92 14.63
C ASN A 280 10.83 2.09 14.35
N LYS A 281 10.97 1.49 13.15
CA LYS A 281 12.09 0.64 12.69
C LYS A 281 12.38 -0.58 13.58
N VAL A 282 11.45 -0.96 14.45
CA VAL A 282 11.59 -2.07 15.39
C VAL A 282 10.67 -3.24 15.00
N GLU A 283 9.43 -2.94 14.65
CA GLU A 283 8.42 -3.97 14.41
C GLU A 283 8.14 -4.18 12.93
N VAL A 284 8.06 -5.45 12.52
CA VAL A 284 7.54 -5.86 11.22
C VAL A 284 6.12 -6.40 11.45
N LEU A 285 5.13 -5.71 10.87
CA LEU A 285 3.72 -6.06 11.01
C LEU A 285 3.08 -6.35 9.64
N PRO A 286 2.00 -7.15 9.61
CA PRO A 286 1.17 -7.23 8.42
C PRO A 286 0.53 -5.85 8.18
N ALA A 287 0.74 -5.29 7.00
CA ALA A 287 0.35 -3.93 6.71
C ALA A 287 0.10 -3.71 5.21
N TYR A 288 -0.49 -2.56 4.92
CA TYR A 288 -0.64 -2.00 3.58
C TYR A 288 0.09 -0.67 3.49
N ASN A 289 0.65 -0.39 2.34
CA ASN A 289 1.16 0.93 2.00
C ASN A 289 0.04 1.74 1.35
N VAL A 290 -0.30 2.87 1.94
CA VAL A 290 -1.31 3.80 1.45
C VAL A 290 -0.59 5.03 0.90
N LEU A 291 -0.72 5.26 -0.40
CA LEU A 291 -0.35 6.54 -0.99
C LEU A 291 -1.57 7.45 -0.96
N GLY A 292 -1.35 8.69 -0.59
CA GLY A 292 -2.37 9.70 -0.57
C GLY A 292 -1.88 11.01 -1.16
N GLY A 293 -2.79 11.83 -1.59
CA GLY A 293 -2.51 13.19 -2.00
C GLY A 293 -3.57 14.15 -1.51
N CYS A 294 -3.17 15.39 -1.31
CA CYS A 294 -4.04 16.44 -0.79
C CYS A 294 -3.79 17.79 -1.46
N GLU A 295 -4.74 18.69 -1.28
CA GLU A 295 -4.65 20.11 -1.56
C GLU A 295 -5.36 20.88 -0.45
N GLY A 296 -4.71 21.89 0.12
CA GLY A 296 -5.26 22.64 1.27
C GLY A 296 -5.58 21.76 2.48
N GLN A 297 -4.82 20.66 2.65
CA GLN A 297 -5.06 19.63 3.66
C GLN A 297 -6.40 18.88 3.50
N PHE A 298 -7.06 18.95 2.34
CA PHE A 298 -8.14 18.03 1.97
C PHE A 298 -7.55 16.87 1.19
N ILE A 299 -7.87 15.66 1.56
CA ILE A 299 -7.41 14.48 0.84
C ILE A 299 -8.18 14.40 -0.50
N THR A 300 -7.43 14.47 -1.61
CA THR A 300 -8.00 14.49 -2.96
C THR A 300 -7.74 13.21 -3.75
N GLY A 301 -7.03 12.25 -3.16
CA GLY A 301 -6.83 10.93 -3.74
C GLY A 301 -6.16 9.97 -2.76
N VAL A 302 -6.55 8.69 -2.81
CA VAL A 302 -5.95 7.62 -1.99
C VAL A 302 -5.85 6.33 -2.78
N SER A 303 -4.79 5.56 -2.54
CA SER A 303 -4.62 4.23 -3.10
C SER A 303 -3.97 3.28 -2.11
N VAL A 304 -4.20 1.98 -2.27
CA VAL A 304 -3.69 0.93 -1.40
C VAL A 304 -2.77 0.01 -2.17
N HIS A 305 -1.59 -0.23 -1.63
CA HIS A 305 -0.56 -1.04 -2.26
C HIS A 305 -0.03 -2.12 -1.31
N GLN A 306 0.32 -3.26 -1.89
CA GLN A 306 1.01 -4.36 -1.21
C GLN A 306 2.53 -4.19 -1.24
N ASN A 307 3.04 -3.30 -2.09
CA ASN A 307 4.46 -3.00 -2.21
C ASN A 307 4.89 -1.96 -1.15
N THR A 308 6.05 -2.19 -0.55
CA THR A 308 6.61 -1.35 0.52
C THR A 308 7.33 -0.09 0.02
N ASN A 309 7.57 0.02 -1.28
CA ASN A 309 8.33 1.13 -1.88
C ASN A 309 7.38 2.09 -2.60
N ASP A 310 7.26 3.31 -2.11
CA ASP A 310 6.37 4.34 -2.61
C ASP A 310 6.67 4.71 -4.07
N ALA A 311 7.96 4.81 -4.44
CA ALA A 311 8.35 5.14 -5.81
C ALA A 311 7.80 4.16 -6.85
N THR A 312 7.77 2.87 -6.52
CA THR A 312 7.25 1.84 -7.43
C THR A 312 5.73 1.72 -7.42
N CYS A 313 5.06 2.32 -6.41
CA CYS A 313 3.60 2.39 -6.32
C CYS A 313 3.03 3.60 -7.04
N PHE A 314 3.85 4.58 -7.40
CA PHE A 314 3.41 5.89 -7.87
C PHE A 314 2.59 5.84 -9.18
N ALA A 315 3.03 5.04 -10.15
CA ALA A 315 2.28 4.88 -11.41
C ALA A 315 0.86 4.33 -11.18
N ALA A 316 0.76 3.24 -10.42
CA ALA A 316 -0.53 2.64 -10.07
C ALA A 316 -1.38 3.57 -9.17
N HIS A 317 -0.73 4.39 -8.33
CA HIS A 317 -1.42 5.43 -7.57
C HIS A 317 -2.09 6.46 -8.48
N LEU A 318 -1.36 7.02 -9.44
CA LEU A 318 -1.91 8.02 -10.37
C LEU A 318 -3.03 7.47 -11.26
N GLU A 319 -2.98 6.19 -11.62
CA GLU A 319 -4.08 5.53 -12.33
C GLU A 319 -5.34 5.44 -11.46
N GLN A 320 -5.20 4.96 -10.22
CA GLN A 320 -6.32 4.84 -9.29
C GLN A 320 -6.93 6.19 -8.92
N VAL A 321 -6.08 7.20 -8.70
CA VAL A 321 -6.52 8.56 -8.36
C VAL A 321 -7.20 9.24 -9.55
N GLY A 322 -6.78 8.95 -10.79
CA GLY A 322 -7.42 9.47 -11.99
C GLY A 322 -8.90 9.10 -12.13
N VAL A 323 -9.32 7.98 -11.55
CA VAL A 323 -10.75 7.59 -11.48
C VAL A 323 -11.49 8.34 -10.37
N GLN A 324 -10.82 8.63 -9.26
CA GLN A 324 -11.38 9.29 -8.10
C GLN A 324 -11.57 10.80 -8.30
N GLN A 325 -10.73 11.41 -9.12
CA GLN A 325 -10.68 12.85 -9.27
C GLN A 325 -11.61 13.36 -10.38
N PRO A 326 -12.31 14.49 -10.18
CA PRO A 326 -13.18 15.09 -11.20
C PRO A 326 -12.41 15.71 -12.36
N LYS A 327 -11.16 16.17 -12.14
CA LYS A 327 -10.23 16.65 -13.16
C LYS A 327 -8.80 16.25 -12.81
N GLN A 328 -7.93 16.23 -13.82
CA GLN A 328 -6.50 16.02 -13.63
C GLN A 328 -5.88 17.22 -12.92
N VAL A 329 -4.98 16.94 -11.96
CA VAL A 329 -4.19 17.97 -11.28
C VAL A 329 -3.13 18.56 -12.20
N GLU A 330 -2.78 19.82 -11.95
CA GLU A 330 -1.80 20.53 -12.78
C GLU A 330 -0.36 20.24 -12.38
N LYS A 331 -0.09 20.10 -11.08
CA LYS A 331 1.26 19.91 -10.53
C LYS A 331 1.27 18.87 -9.44
N ILE A 332 2.34 18.06 -9.41
CA ILE A 332 2.58 17.08 -8.34
C ILE A 332 3.81 17.48 -7.53
N ILE A 333 3.63 17.54 -6.22
CA ILE A 333 4.66 17.84 -5.22
C ILE A 333 4.88 16.59 -4.37
N ALA A 334 6.06 15.99 -4.44
CA ALA A 334 6.37 14.77 -3.67
C ALA A 334 7.81 14.76 -3.15
N ASP A 335 8.11 13.83 -2.25
CA ASP A 335 9.44 13.69 -1.66
C ASP A 335 10.43 13.06 -2.64
N SER A 336 11.70 13.12 -2.28
CA SER A 336 12.83 12.64 -3.08
C SER A 336 12.77 11.15 -3.44
N ILE A 337 12.07 10.34 -2.67
CA ILE A 337 11.89 8.92 -2.96
C ILE A 337 11.10 8.69 -4.26
N PHE A 338 10.22 9.62 -4.64
CA PHE A 338 9.43 9.55 -5.88
C PHE A 338 10.22 10.01 -7.12
N GLY A 339 11.35 10.70 -6.93
CA GLY A 339 12.18 11.27 -8.01
C GLY A 339 12.99 10.25 -8.78
N THR A 340 12.33 9.38 -9.51
CA THR A 340 12.92 8.36 -10.38
C THR A 340 12.69 8.67 -11.85
N GLU A 341 13.54 8.14 -12.74
CA GLU A 341 13.41 8.32 -14.20
C GLU A 341 11.99 7.94 -14.68
N GLN A 342 11.52 6.76 -14.26
CA GLN A 342 10.19 6.25 -14.62
C GLN A 342 9.06 7.21 -14.21
N ASN A 343 9.13 7.76 -12.99
CA ASN A 343 8.09 8.64 -12.47
C ASN A 343 8.12 10.02 -13.15
N TYR A 344 9.30 10.54 -13.45
CA TYR A 344 9.43 11.78 -14.21
C TYR A 344 8.88 11.64 -15.63
N GLU A 345 9.22 10.54 -16.31
CA GLU A 345 8.69 10.23 -17.64
C GLU A 345 7.15 10.08 -17.63
N LEU A 346 6.60 9.47 -16.59
CA LEU A 346 5.17 9.33 -16.42
C LEU A 346 4.46 10.69 -16.32
N LEU A 347 5.03 11.63 -15.55
CA LEU A 347 4.47 13.00 -15.45
C LEU A 347 4.59 13.76 -16.75
N GLU A 348 5.72 13.65 -17.46
CA GLU A 348 5.92 14.25 -18.78
C GLU A 348 4.85 13.73 -19.77
N LYS A 349 4.63 12.42 -19.84
CA LYS A 349 3.62 11.78 -20.71
C LYS A 349 2.18 12.21 -20.37
N LYS A 350 1.91 12.50 -19.11
CA LYS A 350 0.59 12.96 -18.64
C LYS A 350 0.44 14.49 -18.70
N ASN A 351 1.47 15.22 -19.12
CA ASN A 351 1.52 16.67 -19.11
C ASN A 351 1.21 17.28 -17.73
N ILE A 352 1.77 16.69 -16.67
CA ILE A 352 1.63 17.15 -15.28
C ILE A 352 2.93 17.80 -14.83
N GLY A 353 2.82 19.00 -14.26
CA GLY A 353 3.95 19.76 -13.73
C GLY A 353 4.68 18.99 -12.62
N ASN A 354 6.01 18.94 -12.71
CA ASN A 354 6.85 18.17 -11.82
C ASN A 354 7.55 19.05 -10.80
N LEU A 355 7.20 18.88 -9.52
CA LEU A 355 7.84 19.50 -8.35
C LEU A 355 8.35 18.43 -7.37
N MET A 356 8.81 17.29 -7.89
CA MET A 356 9.40 16.22 -7.10
C MET A 356 10.93 16.41 -7.00
N LYS A 357 11.47 16.27 -5.80
CA LYS A 357 12.91 16.18 -5.59
C LYS A 357 13.43 14.81 -6.07
N TYR A 358 14.73 14.72 -6.31
CA TYR A 358 15.44 13.45 -6.48
C TYR A 358 16.38 13.20 -5.28
N PRO A 359 16.83 11.96 -5.03
CA PRO A 359 17.56 11.61 -3.80
C PRO A 359 18.77 12.49 -3.46
N GLN A 360 19.51 12.96 -4.46
CA GLN A 360 20.71 13.79 -4.28
C GLN A 360 20.42 15.29 -4.22
N TYR A 361 19.20 15.76 -4.43
CA TYR A 361 18.83 17.19 -4.56
C TYR A 361 19.43 18.08 -3.47
N HIS A 362 19.28 17.69 -2.19
CA HIS A 362 19.83 18.47 -1.08
C HIS A 362 21.35 18.33 -0.92
N SER A 363 21.91 17.16 -1.24
CA SER A 363 23.35 16.94 -1.12
C SER A 363 24.15 17.72 -2.17
N GLU A 364 23.62 17.82 -3.39
CA GLU A 364 24.24 18.58 -4.49
C GLU A 364 24.30 20.08 -4.21
N GLN A 365 23.36 20.60 -3.40
CA GLN A 365 23.33 22.03 -3.05
C GLN A 365 24.31 22.44 -1.95
N LYS A 366 24.88 21.48 -1.22
CA LYS A 366 25.86 21.77 -0.16
C LYS A 366 27.17 22.28 -0.77
N LYS A 367 27.72 23.37 -0.22
CA LYS A 367 28.99 23.98 -0.66
C LYS A 367 30.10 22.94 -0.85
N LYS A 368 30.26 22.03 0.13
CA LYS A 368 31.24 20.94 0.06
C LYS A 368 31.12 20.07 -1.19
N ASN A 369 29.91 19.81 -1.70
CA ASN A 369 29.70 18.98 -2.88
C ASN A 369 29.81 19.78 -4.18
N LYS A 370 29.41 21.05 -4.18
CA LYS A 370 29.60 21.96 -5.33
C LYS A 370 31.08 22.21 -5.63
N GLU A 371 31.89 22.31 -4.59
CA GLU A 371 33.33 22.59 -4.70
C GLU A 371 34.18 21.32 -4.81
N ASN A 372 33.60 20.13 -4.66
CA ASN A 372 34.35 18.87 -4.73
C ASN A 372 34.58 18.45 -6.19
N PRO A 373 35.84 18.55 -6.70
CA PRO A 373 36.10 18.25 -8.10
C PRO A 373 36.00 16.76 -8.46
N PHE A 374 35.92 15.87 -7.46
CA PHE A 374 35.89 14.41 -7.66
C PHE A 374 34.46 13.84 -7.81
N ILE A 375 33.43 14.65 -7.72
CA ILE A 375 32.06 14.27 -7.97
C ILE A 375 31.78 14.33 -9.48
N ARG A 376 31.13 13.28 -10.03
CA ARG A 376 30.89 13.17 -11.47
C ARG A 376 30.19 14.39 -12.09
N GLU A 377 29.29 15.02 -11.32
CA GLU A 377 28.52 16.18 -11.71
C GLU A 377 29.40 17.43 -11.96
N ASN A 378 30.63 17.44 -11.44
CA ASN A 378 31.60 18.51 -11.58
C ASN A 378 32.67 18.24 -12.66
N PHE A 379 32.57 17.08 -13.35
CA PHE A 379 33.47 16.78 -14.46
C PHE A 379 33.04 17.56 -15.69
N ALA A 380 33.97 18.20 -16.38
CA ALA A 380 33.70 18.89 -17.64
C ALA A 380 33.33 17.87 -18.72
N TYR A 381 32.24 18.10 -19.41
CA TYR A 381 31.78 17.27 -20.53
C TYR A 381 32.01 17.99 -21.85
N ASP A 382 32.64 17.32 -22.78
CA ASP A 382 32.80 17.77 -24.16
C ASP A 382 31.80 17.04 -25.06
N ASN A 383 30.86 17.80 -25.59
CA ASN A 383 29.79 17.26 -26.44
C ASN A 383 30.26 16.87 -27.85
N GLN A 384 31.40 17.41 -28.33
CA GLN A 384 31.94 17.08 -29.67
C GLN A 384 32.64 15.74 -29.69
N SER A 385 33.39 15.43 -28.63
CA SER A 385 34.14 14.19 -28.50
C SER A 385 33.42 13.12 -27.68
N ASP A 386 32.27 13.41 -27.09
CA ASP A 386 31.54 12.55 -26.13
C ASP A 386 32.45 12.04 -25.00
N THR A 387 33.22 12.96 -24.38
CA THR A 387 34.17 12.63 -23.31
C THR A 387 33.98 13.51 -22.08
N TYR A 388 34.34 12.97 -20.92
CA TYR A 388 34.44 13.74 -19.67
C TYR A 388 35.88 13.99 -19.32
N THR A 389 36.20 15.16 -18.76
CA THR A 389 37.56 15.50 -18.28
C THR A 389 37.57 15.43 -16.75
N CYS A 390 38.48 14.63 -16.18
CA CYS A 390 38.66 14.50 -14.74
C CYS A 390 39.50 15.67 -14.17
N PRO A 391 39.54 15.86 -12.82
CA PRO A 391 40.32 16.91 -12.18
C PRO A 391 41.84 16.85 -12.45
N ASN A 392 42.38 15.72 -12.94
CA ASN A 392 43.77 15.56 -13.37
C ASN A 392 43.92 15.67 -14.90
N ASN A 393 43.01 16.36 -15.58
CA ASN A 393 43.00 16.59 -17.03
C ASN A 393 43.07 15.31 -17.90
N GLN A 394 42.70 14.14 -17.33
CA GLN A 394 42.58 12.91 -18.11
C GLN A 394 41.16 12.77 -18.65
N GLN A 395 41.04 12.25 -19.86
CA GLN A 395 39.75 11.99 -20.50
C GLN A 395 39.13 10.69 -20.00
N LEU A 396 37.82 10.71 -19.79
CA LEU A 396 37.00 9.53 -19.61
C LEU A 396 36.26 9.29 -20.93
N ILE A 397 36.56 8.20 -21.59
CA ILE A 397 35.95 7.79 -22.86
C ILE A 397 34.81 6.80 -22.60
N LEU A 398 33.83 6.75 -23.51
CA LEU A 398 32.72 5.80 -23.44
C LEU A 398 33.26 4.36 -23.52
N LYS A 399 33.09 3.61 -22.45
CA LYS A 399 33.49 2.20 -22.36
C LYS A 399 32.40 1.26 -22.83
N SER A 400 31.18 1.50 -22.40
CA SER A 400 30.00 0.65 -22.73
C SER A 400 28.70 1.38 -22.50
N THR A 401 27.67 0.94 -23.23
CA THR A 401 26.28 1.34 -23.00
C THR A 401 25.51 0.08 -22.63
N SER A 402 24.76 0.13 -21.52
CA SER A 402 23.96 -1.00 -21.04
C SER A 402 22.53 -0.59 -20.79
N LYS A 403 21.59 -1.48 -21.10
CA LYS A 403 20.19 -1.36 -20.68
C LYS A 403 20.02 -2.06 -19.33
N GLN A 404 19.43 -1.37 -18.38
CA GLN A 404 19.10 -1.93 -17.07
C GLN A 404 17.58 -1.97 -16.91
N THR A 405 17.06 -3.15 -16.64
CA THR A 405 15.63 -3.35 -16.40
C THR A 405 15.35 -3.39 -14.90
N HIS A 406 14.46 -2.54 -14.42
CA HIS A 406 14.05 -2.53 -13.03
C HIS A 406 13.20 -3.79 -12.71
N LYS A 407 13.69 -4.64 -11.81
CA LYS A 407 13.11 -5.99 -11.53
C LYS A 407 11.62 -6.01 -11.18
N LYS A 408 11.09 -4.96 -10.56
CA LYS A 408 9.69 -4.92 -10.09
C LYS A 408 8.75 -4.23 -11.08
N THR A 409 9.22 -3.21 -11.80
CA THR A 409 8.38 -2.41 -12.68
C THR A 409 8.56 -2.74 -14.16
N GLY A 410 9.60 -3.48 -14.52
CA GLY A 410 9.97 -3.76 -15.90
C GLY A 410 10.48 -2.54 -16.67
N TYR A 411 10.66 -1.39 -16.00
CA TYR A 411 11.14 -0.16 -16.63
C TYR A 411 12.59 -0.31 -17.09
N GLU A 412 12.87 0.08 -18.34
CA GLU A 412 14.21 0.02 -18.92
C GLU A 412 14.87 1.39 -18.92
N SER A 413 16.08 1.46 -18.33
CA SER A 413 16.97 2.63 -18.34
C SER A 413 18.22 2.36 -19.13
N THR A 414 18.68 3.34 -19.89
CA THR A 414 19.96 3.27 -20.60
C THR A 414 21.04 3.96 -19.80
N ILE A 415 22.13 3.25 -19.52
CA ILE A 415 23.27 3.76 -18.75
C ILE A 415 24.52 3.70 -19.62
N LYS A 416 25.18 4.84 -19.80
CA LYS A 416 26.49 4.97 -20.41
C LYS A 416 27.55 4.92 -19.31
N ILE A 417 28.58 4.11 -19.51
CA ILE A 417 29.72 3.97 -18.59
C ILE A 417 30.95 4.56 -19.28
N TYR A 418 31.49 5.62 -18.69
CA TYR A 418 32.74 6.25 -19.14
C TYR A 418 33.86 5.83 -18.20
N GLN A 419 35.01 5.53 -18.76
CA GLN A 419 36.23 5.11 -18.03
C GLN A 419 37.38 6.04 -18.33
N CYS A 420 38.07 6.48 -17.30
CA CYS A 420 39.29 7.26 -17.42
C CYS A 420 40.37 6.46 -18.19
N THR A 421 41.06 7.11 -19.09
CA THR A 421 42.08 6.48 -19.92
C THR A 421 43.26 5.98 -19.10
N ASN A 422 43.72 6.75 -18.11
CA ASN A 422 44.80 6.38 -17.24
C ASN A 422 44.67 7.00 -15.85
N CYS A 423 44.65 6.15 -14.82
CA CYS A 423 44.68 6.55 -13.41
C CYS A 423 45.95 6.08 -12.69
N SER A 424 46.90 5.46 -13.40
CA SER A 424 48.20 5.03 -12.83
C SER A 424 48.98 6.28 -12.42
N ASN A 425 49.53 6.26 -11.22
CA ASN A 425 50.31 7.37 -10.65
C ASN A 425 49.53 8.70 -10.52
N CYS A 426 48.21 8.67 -10.52
CA CYS A 426 47.37 9.86 -10.32
C CYS A 426 47.50 10.34 -8.86
N PRO A 427 47.92 11.61 -8.62
CA PRO A 427 48.05 12.13 -7.25
C PRO A 427 46.72 12.18 -6.49
N PHE A 428 45.61 12.18 -7.21
CA PHE A 428 44.27 12.22 -6.63
C PHE A 428 43.56 10.86 -6.57
N TYR A 429 44.29 9.75 -6.83
CA TYR A 429 43.70 8.43 -6.97
C TYR A 429 42.82 8.03 -5.75
N GLU A 430 43.34 8.18 -4.54
CA GLU A 430 42.64 7.81 -3.29
C GLU A 430 41.40 8.66 -3.03
N GLN A 431 41.39 9.92 -3.47
CA GLN A 431 40.26 10.83 -3.30
C GLN A 431 39.20 10.62 -4.38
N CYS A 432 39.63 10.27 -5.60
CA CYS A 432 38.78 10.16 -6.78
C CYS A 432 38.22 8.73 -6.98
N CYS A 433 39.06 7.71 -6.83
CA CYS A 433 38.71 6.32 -7.12
C CYS A 433 38.46 5.53 -5.84
N LYS A 434 37.25 5.10 -5.62
CA LYS A 434 36.83 4.28 -4.45
C LYS A 434 36.87 2.77 -4.75
N SER A 435 37.24 2.37 -5.95
CA SER A 435 37.39 0.96 -6.35
C SER A 435 38.73 0.39 -5.90
N GLU A 436 38.91 -0.93 -6.05
CA GLU A 436 40.16 -1.61 -5.74
C GLU A 436 41.37 -0.95 -6.45
N LYS A 437 42.52 -0.94 -5.77
CA LYS A 437 43.73 -0.34 -6.30
C LYS A 437 44.07 -0.95 -7.67
N GLY A 438 44.41 -0.06 -8.62
CA GLY A 438 44.78 -0.45 -10.00
C GLY A 438 43.66 -0.31 -11.03
N ASN A 439 42.43 -0.08 -10.62
CA ASN A 439 41.31 0.15 -11.56
C ASN A 439 41.20 1.63 -11.95
N ASN A 440 41.01 1.90 -13.25
CA ASN A 440 40.70 3.25 -13.71
C ASN A 440 39.31 3.73 -13.24
N ARG A 441 39.20 5.02 -12.93
CA ARG A 441 37.95 5.65 -12.53
C ARG A 441 36.89 5.45 -13.59
N THR A 442 35.68 5.00 -13.17
CA THR A 442 34.49 4.92 -14.00
C THR A 442 33.39 5.81 -13.46
N ILE A 443 32.62 6.41 -14.37
CA ILE A 443 31.37 7.12 -14.04
C ILE A 443 30.22 6.53 -14.85
N SER A 444 29.04 6.46 -14.24
CA SER A 444 27.82 5.98 -14.90
C SER A 444 26.90 7.16 -15.15
N ILE A 445 26.48 7.36 -16.36
CA ILE A 445 25.64 8.47 -16.82
C ILE A 445 24.31 7.91 -17.33
N ASN A 446 23.23 8.46 -16.83
CA ASN A 446 21.89 8.28 -17.35
C ASN A 446 21.39 9.63 -17.88
N GLU A 447 21.57 9.87 -19.16
CA GLU A 447 21.26 11.15 -19.79
C GLU A 447 19.80 11.58 -19.61
N LYS A 448 18.89 10.60 -19.73
CA LYS A 448 17.46 10.86 -19.56
C LYS A 448 17.11 11.29 -18.14
N LEU A 449 17.64 10.59 -17.14
CA LEU A 449 17.47 10.96 -15.74
C LEU A 449 18.13 12.30 -15.42
N ASP A 450 19.32 12.56 -15.97
CA ASP A 450 20.04 13.82 -15.73
C ASP A 450 19.29 15.01 -16.37
N ARG A 451 18.66 14.86 -17.55
CA ARG A 451 17.73 15.82 -18.13
C ARG A 451 16.55 16.11 -17.18
N TYR A 452 15.92 15.09 -16.65
CA TYR A 452 14.82 15.24 -15.69
C TYR A 452 15.25 15.90 -14.39
N LYS A 453 16.45 15.58 -13.88
CA LYS A 453 17.00 16.27 -12.71
C LYS A 453 17.26 17.75 -12.95
N GLN A 454 17.74 18.10 -14.14
CA GLN A 454 17.94 19.50 -14.53
C GLN A 454 16.60 20.26 -14.56
N GLN A 455 15.58 19.68 -15.19
CA GLN A 455 14.23 20.25 -15.23
C GLN A 455 13.63 20.39 -13.83
N ALA A 456 13.78 19.35 -12.98
CA ALA A 456 13.31 19.41 -11.60
C ALA A 456 14.03 20.51 -10.80
N ARG A 457 15.34 20.72 -10.98
CA ARG A 457 16.09 21.84 -10.36
C ARG A 457 15.54 23.20 -10.77
N GLN A 458 15.25 23.39 -12.06
CA GLN A 458 14.67 24.64 -12.58
C GLN A 458 13.30 24.87 -11.94
N ASN A 459 12.40 23.89 -12.00
CA ASN A 459 11.05 24.00 -11.45
C ASN A 459 11.04 24.27 -9.92
N LEU A 460 11.87 23.53 -9.16
CA LEU A 460 11.99 23.69 -7.72
C LEU A 460 12.70 24.97 -7.28
N GLY A 461 13.45 25.61 -8.19
CA GLY A 461 14.17 26.87 -7.97
C GLY A 461 13.31 28.11 -8.23
N THR A 462 12.12 27.98 -8.82
CA THR A 462 11.18 29.08 -8.96
C THR A 462 10.61 29.49 -7.59
N GLU A 463 10.15 30.73 -7.46
CA GLU A 463 9.50 31.20 -6.22
C GLU A 463 8.29 30.33 -5.83
N GLU A 464 7.45 29.97 -6.82
CA GLU A 464 6.33 29.07 -6.62
C GLU A 464 6.80 27.67 -6.20
N GLY A 465 7.79 27.09 -6.88
CA GLY A 465 8.33 25.78 -6.57
C GLY A 465 8.94 25.71 -5.18
N GLU A 466 9.63 26.77 -4.75
CA GLU A 466 10.17 26.85 -3.39
C GLU A 466 9.06 26.92 -2.33
N LYS A 467 8.02 27.74 -2.56
CA LYS A 467 6.85 27.85 -1.69
C LYS A 467 6.12 26.52 -1.56
N LEU A 468 5.76 25.87 -2.68
CA LEU A 468 5.05 24.61 -2.69
C LEU A 468 5.89 23.48 -2.04
N ARG A 469 7.19 23.45 -2.32
CA ARG A 469 8.10 22.48 -1.68
C ARG A 469 8.15 22.63 -0.15
N LYS A 470 8.16 23.86 0.36
CA LYS A 470 8.17 24.13 1.81
C LYS A 470 6.85 23.77 2.47
N SER A 471 5.71 23.96 1.78
CA SER A 471 4.38 23.64 2.32
C SER A 471 4.06 22.15 2.36
N ARG A 472 4.83 21.27 1.68
CA ARG A 472 4.56 19.82 1.64
C ARG A 472 4.35 19.19 3.03
N GLY A 473 5.19 19.54 4.01
CA GLY A 473 5.08 19.01 5.38
C GLY A 473 3.77 19.43 6.06
N THR A 474 3.32 20.65 5.85
CA THR A 474 2.06 21.15 6.41
C THR A 474 0.83 20.67 5.65
N GLU A 475 0.99 20.19 4.43
CA GLU A 475 -0.09 19.65 3.60
C GLU A 475 -0.32 18.16 3.90
N ILE A 476 0.40 17.28 3.22
CA ILE A 476 0.12 15.83 3.25
C ILE A 476 0.51 15.15 4.57
N GLU A 477 1.60 15.59 5.24
CA GLU A 477 1.98 15.01 6.52
C GLU A 477 0.95 15.33 7.60
N SER A 478 0.33 16.53 7.55
CA SER A 478 -0.77 16.91 8.45
C SER A 478 -2.02 16.06 8.21
N CYS A 479 -2.35 15.72 6.96
CA CYS A 479 -3.47 14.82 6.65
C CYS A 479 -3.27 13.43 7.27
N PHE A 480 -2.10 12.80 7.04
CA PHE A 480 -1.79 11.52 7.66
C PHE A 480 -1.65 11.62 9.18
N GLY A 481 -1.17 12.75 9.69
CA GLY A 481 -1.13 13.06 11.12
C GLY A 481 -2.54 13.09 11.73
N ASP A 482 -3.48 13.82 11.12
CA ASP A 482 -4.89 13.86 11.56
C ASP A 482 -5.52 12.46 11.56
N VAL A 483 -5.37 11.73 10.45
CA VAL A 483 -5.92 10.37 10.31
C VAL A 483 -5.37 9.43 11.38
N LYS A 484 -4.05 9.43 11.63
CA LYS A 484 -3.41 8.48 12.57
C LYS A 484 -3.49 8.89 14.03
N HIS A 485 -3.47 10.18 14.32
CA HIS A 485 -3.43 10.70 15.70
C HIS A 485 -4.77 11.24 16.17
N ASN A 486 -5.36 12.20 15.45
CA ASN A 486 -6.61 12.80 15.88
C ASN A 486 -7.81 11.89 15.65
N MET A 487 -7.87 11.21 14.49
CA MET A 487 -8.88 10.20 14.21
C MET A 487 -8.52 8.82 14.79
N GLU A 488 -7.27 8.60 15.26
CA GLU A 488 -6.79 7.33 15.82
C GLU A 488 -6.92 6.12 14.87
N PHE A 489 -7.04 6.36 13.55
CA PHE A 489 -7.13 5.31 12.57
C PHE A 489 -5.72 4.84 12.19
N ARG A 490 -5.20 3.84 12.93
CA ARG A 490 -3.86 3.27 12.74
C ARG A 490 -3.88 1.88 12.15
N ARG A 491 -5.03 1.22 12.17
CA ARG A 491 -5.24 -0.16 11.76
C ARG A 491 -6.55 -0.30 10.99
N PHE A 492 -6.52 -1.06 9.92
CA PHE A 492 -7.72 -1.45 9.18
C PHE A 492 -8.60 -2.41 9.99
N HIS A 493 -9.89 -2.38 9.75
CA HIS A 493 -10.90 -3.29 10.31
C HIS A 493 -11.43 -4.25 9.25
N LEU A 494 -11.15 -3.96 7.97
CA LEU A 494 -11.48 -4.81 6.83
C LEU A 494 -10.23 -5.54 6.34
N ARG A 495 -10.43 -6.67 5.64
CA ARG A 495 -9.37 -7.51 5.08
C ARG A 495 -9.49 -7.61 3.57
N GLY A 496 -8.34 -7.74 2.89
CA GLY A 496 -8.22 -7.80 1.46
C GLY A 496 -8.18 -6.42 0.80
N VAL A 497 -7.31 -6.25 -0.20
CA VAL A 497 -7.00 -4.95 -0.86
C VAL A 497 -8.26 -4.17 -1.24
N LYS A 498 -9.26 -4.83 -1.86
CA LYS A 498 -10.48 -4.14 -2.32
C LYS A 498 -11.28 -3.52 -1.17
N LYS A 499 -11.46 -4.26 -0.06
CA LYS A 499 -12.22 -3.75 1.10
C LYS A 499 -11.40 -2.74 1.91
N VAL A 500 -10.08 -2.92 1.99
CA VAL A 500 -9.14 -1.99 2.62
C VAL A 500 -9.13 -0.66 1.83
N LYS A 501 -9.18 -0.70 0.49
CA LYS A 501 -9.34 0.48 -0.35
C LYS A 501 -10.64 1.22 -0.03
N THR A 502 -11.76 0.50 0.07
CA THR A 502 -13.04 1.10 0.50
C THR A 502 -12.91 1.78 1.86
N GLU A 503 -12.28 1.11 2.82
CA GLU A 503 -12.16 1.64 4.18
C GLU A 503 -11.31 2.90 4.24
N ILE A 504 -10.15 2.94 3.55
CA ILE A 504 -9.32 4.15 3.54
C ILE A 504 -9.98 5.31 2.79
N THR A 505 -10.77 5.03 1.75
CA THR A 505 -11.55 6.07 1.06
C THR A 505 -12.63 6.66 1.97
N ILE A 506 -13.34 5.81 2.76
CA ILE A 506 -14.27 6.29 3.79
C ILE A 506 -13.55 7.16 4.83
N VAL A 507 -12.36 6.76 5.26
CA VAL A 507 -11.51 7.56 6.19
C VAL A 507 -11.15 8.91 5.58
N ALA A 508 -10.76 8.94 4.29
CA ALA A 508 -10.46 10.18 3.57
C ALA A 508 -11.68 11.09 3.48
N MET A 509 -12.86 10.54 3.16
CA MET A 509 -14.12 11.29 3.17
C MET A 509 -14.45 11.86 4.56
N ALA A 510 -14.31 11.04 5.59
CA ALA A 510 -14.55 11.46 6.99
C ALA A 510 -13.56 12.56 7.43
N HIS A 511 -12.29 12.45 7.06
CA HIS A 511 -11.28 13.50 7.28
C HIS A 511 -11.70 14.81 6.60
N ASN A 512 -12.09 14.75 5.34
CA ASN A 512 -12.51 15.93 4.58
C ASN A 512 -13.76 16.60 5.20
N LEU A 513 -14.74 15.81 5.64
CA LEU A 513 -15.94 16.34 6.33
C LEU A 513 -15.58 17.03 7.65
N ARG A 514 -14.67 16.46 8.44
CA ARG A 514 -14.12 17.10 9.66
C ARG A 514 -13.44 18.42 9.32
N LYS A 515 -12.65 18.45 8.25
CA LYS A 515 -11.96 19.66 7.79
C LYS A 515 -12.95 20.73 7.34
N VAL A 516 -13.99 20.39 6.56
CA VAL A 516 -15.09 21.30 6.20
C VAL A 516 -15.72 21.91 7.45
N HIS A 517 -16.00 21.08 8.45
CA HIS A 517 -16.58 21.55 9.72
C HIS A 517 -15.67 22.56 10.42
N LEU A 518 -14.36 22.28 10.54
CA LEU A 518 -13.38 23.19 11.14
C LEU A 518 -13.26 24.51 10.38
N GLU A 519 -13.26 24.46 9.04
CA GLU A 519 -13.19 25.68 8.23
C GLU A 519 -14.49 26.51 8.32
N LYS A 520 -15.67 25.87 8.42
CA LYS A 520 -16.93 26.59 8.68
C LYS A 520 -16.91 27.31 10.03
N ILE A 521 -16.44 26.63 11.09
CA ILE A 521 -16.30 27.29 12.41
C ILE A 521 -15.34 28.47 12.36
N LYS A 522 -14.24 28.34 11.66
CA LYS A 522 -13.23 29.39 11.49
C LYS A 522 -13.79 30.61 10.74
N ARG A 523 -14.53 30.33 9.64
CA ARG A 523 -15.22 31.40 8.88
C ARG A 523 -16.24 32.16 9.77
N LEU A 524 -17.01 31.46 10.59
CA LEU A 524 -17.96 32.07 11.51
C LEU A 524 -17.26 32.92 12.59
N LYS A 525 -16.12 32.46 13.14
CA LYS A 525 -15.34 33.24 14.11
C LYS A 525 -14.70 34.49 13.50
N ASN A 526 -14.35 34.45 12.24
CA ASN A 526 -13.75 35.61 11.53
C ASN A 526 -14.82 36.62 11.08
N ALA A 527 -16.10 36.22 11.03
CA ALA A 527 -17.22 37.07 10.65
C ALA A 527 -17.94 37.71 11.86
N ALA A 528 -17.69 37.20 13.09
CA ALA A 528 -18.17 37.72 14.37
C ALA A 528 -17.14 38.67 14.99
#